data_0e2e9f85afe56970fc44703438da8863
#
_entry.id   0e2e9f85afe56970fc44703438da8863
#
_cell.length_a   1.000
_cell.length_b   1.000
_cell.length_c   1.000
_cell.angle_alpha   90.00
_cell.angle_beta   90.00
_cell.angle_gamma   90.00
#
_symmetry.space_group_name_H-M   'P 1'
#
loop_
_entity.id
_entity.type
_entity.pdbx_description
1 polymer ?
#
loop_
_entity_poly.entity_id
_entity_poly.type
_entity_poly.pdbx_seq_one_letter_code
_entity_poly.pdbx_strand_id
1 'polypeptide(L)'
;MDSKKYIGMDVHQATISVAVRDAAGKLVMESIVETKAATILELIQGIQGSLWVTFEEGTSAAWLYDVLQPHVAHVVVCDPRRNALLKAGNKNDRVDPRKLSDLLRAGLLTPVYHGQAGVRTLRELARSYLTITKDGTRVMNRLKGLYRSWAIPCGGAKVYSVRHRNAWLEQLSQAGVRRRAEWLYQQLDILLDLRREAGGSC
;
A
#
# COMPACT_ATOMS: atom_id res chain seq x y z
N MET A 1 16.41 35.50 10.87
CA MET A 1 15.25 35.26 9.98
C MET A 1 15.28 33.82 9.57
N ASP A 2 14.29 33.08 10.01
CA ASP A 2 14.19 31.64 9.71
C ASP A 2 13.84 31.48 8.23
N SER A 3 14.85 31.13 7.41
CA SER A 3 14.66 31.07 5.95
C SER A 3 13.92 29.78 5.58
N LYS A 4 12.70 29.91 5.03
CA LYS A 4 11.95 28.76 4.51
C LYS A 4 12.72 28.03 3.42
N LYS A 5 12.70 26.71 3.46
CA LYS A 5 13.24 25.81 2.44
C LYS A 5 12.13 24.92 1.92
N TYR A 6 12.06 24.78 0.60
CA TYR A 6 11.07 23.95 -0.09
C TYR A 6 11.76 22.76 -0.71
N ILE A 7 11.41 21.56 -0.26
CA ILE A 7 12.05 20.31 -0.58
C ILE A 7 11.09 19.45 -1.38
N GLY A 8 11.47 19.11 -2.60
CA GLY A 8 10.78 18.10 -3.43
C GLY A 8 11.53 16.79 -3.38
N MET A 9 10.80 15.68 -3.22
CA MET A 9 11.36 14.33 -3.20
C MET A 9 10.68 13.46 -4.26
N ASP A 10 11.47 12.85 -5.15
CA ASP A 10 11.01 11.77 -6.03
C ASP A 10 11.43 10.42 -5.41
N VAL A 11 10.43 9.66 -4.96
CA VAL A 11 10.62 8.50 -4.08
C VAL A 11 10.58 7.22 -4.89
N HIS A 12 11.70 6.51 -4.93
CA HIS A 12 11.85 5.19 -5.51
C HIS A 12 12.10 4.12 -4.43
N GLN A 13 12.03 2.86 -4.82
CA GLN A 13 12.22 1.73 -3.90
C GLN A 13 13.59 1.75 -3.22
N ALA A 14 14.66 2.07 -3.95
CA ALA A 14 16.03 2.03 -3.44
C ALA A 14 16.56 3.42 -3.07
N THR A 15 16.17 4.47 -3.78
CA THR A 15 16.71 5.82 -3.66
C THR A 15 15.62 6.88 -3.71
N ILE A 16 15.90 8.03 -3.11
CA ILE A 16 15.09 9.24 -3.19
C ILE A 16 15.94 10.34 -3.81
N SER A 17 15.48 10.93 -4.90
CA SER A 17 16.05 12.13 -5.46
C SER A 17 15.45 13.36 -4.79
N VAL A 18 16.27 14.28 -4.33
CA VAL A 18 15.89 15.43 -3.52
C VAL A 18 16.35 16.72 -4.19
N ALA A 19 15.48 17.71 -4.23
CA ALA A 19 15.81 19.08 -4.64
C ALA A 19 15.32 20.06 -3.59
N VAL A 20 16.18 21.01 -3.21
CA VAL A 20 15.92 22.02 -2.18
C VAL A 20 15.96 23.40 -2.81
N ARG A 21 14.91 24.20 -2.59
CA ARG A 21 14.84 25.62 -2.99
C ARG A 21 14.72 26.52 -1.78
N ASP A 22 15.25 27.71 -1.89
CA ASP A 22 15.00 28.78 -0.93
C ASP A 22 13.65 29.50 -1.22
N ALA A 23 13.33 30.46 -0.38
CA ALA A 23 12.09 31.26 -0.52
C ALA A 23 12.03 32.09 -1.84
N ALA A 24 13.18 32.47 -2.38
CA ALA A 24 13.28 33.17 -3.66
C ALA A 24 13.11 32.22 -4.88
N GLY A 25 13.05 30.91 -4.65
CA GLY A 25 12.93 29.90 -5.70
C GLY A 25 14.28 29.43 -6.29
N LYS A 26 15.40 29.90 -5.74
CA LYS A 26 16.73 29.47 -6.16
C LYS A 26 16.95 28.04 -5.68
N LEU A 27 17.42 27.15 -6.58
CA LEU A 27 17.87 25.83 -6.24
C LEU A 27 19.16 25.91 -5.42
N VAL A 28 19.14 25.42 -4.17
CA VAL A 28 20.26 25.53 -3.23
C VAL A 28 20.97 24.22 -3.01
N MET A 29 20.28 23.08 -3.23
CA MET A 29 20.88 21.75 -3.08
C MET A 29 20.12 20.72 -3.92
N GLU A 30 20.87 19.73 -4.39
CA GLU A 30 20.34 18.47 -4.92
C GLU A 30 21.11 17.31 -4.32
N SER A 31 20.43 16.22 -4.07
CA SER A 31 21.03 15.00 -3.52
C SER A 31 20.24 13.77 -3.94
N ILE A 32 20.91 12.64 -3.92
CA ILE A 32 20.26 11.32 -4.02
C ILE A 32 20.65 10.57 -2.76
N VAL A 33 19.64 10.08 -2.04
CA VAL A 33 19.83 9.36 -0.79
C VAL A 33 19.17 7.98 -0.86
N GLU A 34 19.62 7.05 -0.05
CA GLU A 34 18.96 5.75 0.08
C GLU A 34 17.58 5.91 0.72
N THR A 35 16.62 5.06 0.30
CA THR A 35 15.27 5.00 0.90
C THR A 35 15.33 4.31 2.27
N LYS A 36 16.04 4.94 3.21
CA LYS A 36 16.20 4.52 4.60
C LYS A 36 15.93 5.70 5.54
N ALA A 37 15.20 5.46 6.63
CA ALA A 37 14.85 6.52 7.57
C ALA A 37 16.06 7.27 8.11
N ALA A 38 17.15 6.57 8.48
CA ALA A 38 18.35 7.18 9.02
C ALA A 38 18.98 8.17 8.03
N THR A 39 19.17 7.76 6.77
CA THR A 39 19.79 8.59 5.72
C THR A 39 18.93 9.81 5.36
N ILE A 40 17.60 9.62 5.34
CA ILE A 40 16.65 10.71 5.09
C ILE A 40 16.70 11.74 6.23
N LEU A 41 16.71 11.27 7.48
CA LEU A 41 16.76 12.15 8.65
C LEU A 41 18.09 12.88 8.75
N GLU A 42 19.21 12.23 8.43
CA GLU A 42 20.53 12.86 8.36
C GLU A 42 20.52 14.03 7.35
N LEU A 43 19.96 13.80 6.15
CA LEU A 43 19.80 14.87 5.16
C LEU A 43 18.94 16.02 5.69
N ILE A 44 17.77 15.72 6.27
CA ILE A 44 16.84 16.73 6.77
C ILE A 44 17.46 17.55 7.91
N GLN A 45 18.16 16.91 8.84
CA GLN A 45 18.84 17.56 9.96
C GLN A 45 20.01 18.45 9.51
N GLY A 46 20.64 18.13 8.37
CA GLY A 46 21.70 18.94 7.78
C GLY A 46 21.21 20.24 7.10
N ILE A 47 19.90 20.38 6.85
CA ILE A 47 19.35 21.56 6.18
C ILE A 47 18.83 22.57 7.22
N GLN A 48 19.39 23.77 7.23
CA GLN A 48 18.97 24.83 8.14
C GLN A 48 17.76 25.58 7.65
N GLY A 49 16.85 25.95 8.57
CA GLY A 49 15.67 26.76 8.31
C GLY A 49 14.35 26.05 8.58
N SER A 50 13.25 26.67 8.21
CA SER A 50 11.91 26.08 8.30
C SER A 50 11.65 25.23 7.05
N LEU A 51 11.62 23.92 7.22
CA LEU A 51 11.57 22.95 6.12
C LEU A 51 10.13 22.61 5.73
N TRP A 52 9.82 22.78 4.46
CA TRP A 52 8.57 22.37 3.83
C TRP A 52 8.88 21.27 2.83
N VAL A 53 8.30 20.09 3.00
CA VAL A 53 8.64 18.90 2.19
C VAL A 53 7.42 18.44 1.40
N THR A 54 7.64 18.02 0.16
CA THR A 54 6.63 17.37 -0.66
C THR A 54 7.17 16.16 -1.40
N PHE A 55 6.30 15.19 -1.61
CA PHE A 55 6.49 14.02 -2.46
C PHE A 55 5.14 13.52 -2.97
N GLU A 56 5.15 12.70 -4.02
CA GLU A 56 3.93 12.14 -4.59
C GLU A 56 3.42 10.94 -3.78
N GLU A 57 2.08 10.76 -3.77
CA GLU A 57 1.43 9.58 -3.21
C GLU A 57 1.92 8.32 -3.91
N GLY A 58 2.32 7.31 -3.14
CA GLY A 58 2.87 6.05 -3.62
C GLY A 58 2.95 5.01 -2.51
N THR A 59 3.53 3.86 -2.81
CA THR A 59 3.59 2.71 -1.88
C THR A 59 4.24 3.07 -0.53
N SER A 60 5.30 3.89 -0.55
CA SER A 60 6.06 4.30 0.64
C SER A 60 5.59 5.62 1.25
N ALA A 61 4.56 6.27 0.69
CA ALA A 61 4.18 7.63 1.05
C ALA A 61 3.78 7.75 2.54
N ALA A 62 3.00 6.81 3.06
CA ALA A 62 2.57 6.84 4.45
C ALA A 62 3.74 6.67 5.44
N TRP A 63 4.67 5.77 5.14
CA TRP A 63 5.89 5.58 5.93
C TRP A 63 6.77 6.83 5.90
N LEU A 64 7.01 7.39 4.71
CA LEU A 64 7.84 8.59 4.58
C LEU A 64 7.22 9.81 5.27
N TYR A 65 5.89 9.95 5.21
CA TYR A 65 5.15 10.98 5.94
C TYR A 65 5.43 10.87 7.46
N ASP A 66 5.33 9.67 8.04
CA ASP A 66 5.56 9.46 9.46
C ASP A 66 7.02 9.71 9.88
N VAL A 67 7.98 9.38 9.00
CA VAL A 67 9.41 9.66 9.23
C VAL A 67 9.70 11.16 9.23
N LEU A 68 9.10 11.91 8.32
CA LEU A 68 9.39 13.34 8.13
C LEU A 68 8.61 14.26 9.06
N GLN A 69 7.35 13.94 9.34
CA GLN A 69 6.42 14.81 10.05
C GLN A 69 6.95 15.37 11.39
N PRO A 70 7.69 14.61 12.23
CA PRO A 70 8.24 15.13 13.48
C PRO A 70 9.44 16.07 13.31
N HIS A 71 10.06 16.12 12.12
CA HIS A 71 11.35 16.77 11.88
C HIS A 71 11.27 17.99 10.97
N VAL A 72 10.10 18.29 10.40
CA VAL A 72 9.93 19.40 9.45
C VAL A 72 8.70 20.23 9.81
N ALA A 73 8.67 21.49 9.36
CA ALA A 73 7.57 22.38 9.64
C ALA A 73 6.27 21.97 8.92
N HIS A 74 6.39 21.39 7.73
CA HIS A 74 5.22 20.99 6.94
C HIS A 74 5.55 19.87 5.96
N VAL A 75 4.66 18.87 5.84
CA VAL A 75 4.71 17.81 4.84
C VAL A 75 3.46 17.86 3.98
N VAL A 76 3.63 17.93 2.67
CA VAL A 76 2.54 17.86 1.69
C VAL A 76 2.75 16.61 0.83
N VAL A 77 1.91 15.62 1.00
CA VAL A 77 1.84 14.51 0.04
C VAL A 77 0.86 14.90 -1.06
N CYS A 78 1.25 14.79 -2.31
CA CYS A 78 0.45 15.27 -3.42
C CYS A 78 0.00 14.14 -4.35
N ASP A 79 -1.15 14.35 -5.02
CA ASP A 79 -1.70 13.40 -5.99
C ASP A 79 -0.94 13.48 -7.33
N PRO A 80 -0.23 12.41 -7.74
CA PRO A 80 0.52 12.40 -9.00
C PRO A 80 -0.38 12.62 -10.24
N ARG A 81 -1.65 12.20 -10.17
CA ARG A 81 -2.60 12.35 -11.29
C ARG A 81 -3.00 13.81 -11.48
N ARG A 82 -3.23 14.55 -10.39
CA ARG A 82 -3.57 15.98 -10.44
C ARG A 82 -2.37 16.82 -10.82
N ASN A 83 -1.17 16.44 -10.37
CA ASN A 83 0.07 17.09 -10.78
C ASN A 83 0.38 16.86 -12.28
N ALA A 84 -0.06 15.74 -12.86
CA ALA A 84 0.10 15.48 -14.30
C ALA A 84 -0.60 16.53 -15.17
N LEU A 85 -1.70 17.14 -14.70
CA LEU A 85 -2.38 18.23 -15.40
C LEU A 85 -1.55 19.53 -15.44
N LEU A 86 -0.60 19.70 -14.51
CA LEU A 86 0.35 20.82 -14.48
C LEU A 86 1.61 20.54 -15.34
N LYS A 87 1.70 19.38 -15.97
CA LYS A 87 2.78 18.99 -16.90
C LYS A 87 2.48 19.54 -18.30
N ALA A 88 2.82 20.79 -18.58
CA ALA A 88 2.92 21.25 -19.95
C ALA A 88 4.15 20.59 -20.61
N GLY A 89 3.93 19.63 -21.50
CA GLY A 89 4.81 19.44 -22.65
C GLY A 89 5.83 18.31 -22.70
N ASN A 90 5.92 17.29 -21.79
CA ASN A 90 6.78 16.12 -22.04
C ASN A 90 6.18 14.80 -21.54
N LYS A 91 6.32 13.77 -22.40
CA LYS A 91 5.77 12.41 -22.25
C LYS A 91 6.42 11.55 -21.14
N ASN A 92 7.30 12.06 -20.28
CA ASN A 92 7.87 11.31 -19.17
C ASN A 92 7.02 11.48 -17.93
N ASP A 93 6.40 10.39 -17.48
CA ASP A 93 5.41 10.33 -16.39
C ASP A 93 5.94 10.63 -14.97
N ARG A 94 7.16 11.16 -14.84
CA ARG A 94 7.78 11.46 -13.55
C ARG A 94 7.90 12.95 -13.33
N VAL A 95 7.47 13.43 -12.18
CA VAL A 95 7.70 14.82 -11.78
C VAL A 95 9.09 14.90 -11.14
N ASP A 96 10.00 15.62 -11.78
CA ASP A 96 11.32 15.95 -11.27
C ASP A 96 11.20 16.58 -9.85
N PRO A 97 12.01 16.19 -8.86
CA PRO A 97 12.04 16.80 -7.52
C PRO A 97 12.22 18.31 -7.55
N ARG A 98 12.91 18.86 -8.57
CA ARG A 98 13.00 20.30 -8.81
C ARG A 98 11.62 20.94 -9.05
N LYS A 99 10.78 20.28 -9.85
CA LYS A 99 9.43 20.76 -10.13
C LYS A 99 8.52 20.64 -8.91
N LEU A 100 8.64 19.52 -8.17
CA LEU A 100 7.90 19.34 -6.92
C LEU A 100 8.21 20.45 -5.91
N SER A 101 9.49 20.79 -5.71
CA SER A 101 9.90 21.83 -4.79
C SER A 101 9.40 23.22 -5.23
N ASP A 102 9.34 23.50 -6.53
CA ASP A 102 8.81 24.76 -7.05
C ASP A 102 7.29 24.85 -6.94
N LEU A 103 6.56 23.77 -7.26
CA LEU A 103 5.11 23.69 -7.09
C LEU A 103 4.70 23.83 -5.61
N LEU A 104 5.47 23.23 -4.68
CA LEU A 104 5.26 23.42 -3.24
C LEU A 104 5.42 24.87 -2.84
N ARG A 105 6.50 25.52 -3.29
CA ARG A 105 6.76 26.94 -3.02
C ARG A 105 5.66 27.86 -3.56
N ALA A 106 5.13 27.55 -4.74
CA ALA A 106 4.07 28.30 -5.40
C ALA A 106 2.66 28.00 -4.82
N GLY A 107 2.52 27.02 -3.92
CA GLY A 107 1.21 26.62 -3.36
C GLY A 107 0.28 25.96 -4.36
N LEU A 108 0.83 25.34 -5.41
CA LEU A 108 0.07 24.75 -6.53
C LEU A 108 -0.18 23.24 -6.37
N LEU A 109 0.31 22.62 -5.30
CA LEU A 109 0.09 21.20 -5.06
C LEU A 109 -1.29 20.93 -4.46
N THR A 110 -1.93 19.88 -4.92
CA THR A 110 -3.17 19.38 -4.30
C THR A 110 -2.79 18.32 -3.27
N PRO A 111 -2.99 18.60 -1.96
CA PRO A 111 -2.62 17.64 -0.92
C PRO A 111 -3.55 16.43 -0.93
N VAL A 112 -2.97 15.25 -0.64
CA VAL A 112 -3.70 14.03 -0.29
C VAL A 112 -3.76 13.94 1.22
N TYR A 113 -4.94 13.62 1.75
CA TYR A 113 -5.11 13.48 3.18
C TYR A 113 -4.43 12.20 3.70
N HIS A 114 -3.45 12.37 4.57
CA HIS A 114 -2.87 11.30 5.36
C HIS A 114 -3.50 11.29 6.76
N GLY A 115 -4.37 10.30 7.00
CA GLY A 115 -4.96 10.06 8.32
C GLY A 115 -3.92 9.69 9.37
N GLN A 116 -4.29 9.84 10.64
CA GLN A 116 -3.44 9.42 11.76
C GLN A 116 -3.01 7.95 11.62
N ALA A 117 -1.84 7.59 12.14
CA ALA A 117 -1.25 6.25 12.03
C ALA A 117 -2.21 5.13 12.49
N GLY A 118 -2.96 5.35 13.58
CA GLY A 118 -3.96 4.39 14.06
C GLY A 118 -5.08 4.08 13.07
N VAL A 119 -5.58 5.09 12.36
CA VAL A 119 -6.62 4.91 11.32
C VAL A 119 -6.06 4.15 10.13
N ARG A 120 -4.78 4.36 9.77
CA ARG A 120 -4.12 3.61 8.68
C ARG A 120 -3.95 2.15 9.05
N THR A 121 -3.48 1.84 10.26
CA THR A 121 -3.36 0.48 10.78
C THR A 121 -4.72 -0.25 10.75
N LEU A 122 -5.77 0.41 11.22
CA LEU A 122 -7.12 -0.16 11.19
C LEU A 122 -7.59 -0.45 9.74
N ARG A 123 -7.28 0.43 8.79
CA ARG A 123 -7.58 0.17 7.36
C ARG A 123 -6.84 -1.05 6.82
N GLU A 124 -5.58 -1.24 7.18
CA GLU A 124 -4.80 -2.42 6.76
C GLU A 124 -5.38 -3.72 7.34
N LEU A 125 -5.77 -3.71 8.61
CA LEU A 125 -6.46 -4.85 9.23
C LEU A 125 -7.78 -5.16 8.53
N ALA A 126 -8.60 -4.14 8.26
CA ALA A 126 -9.86 -4.29 7.53
C ALA A 126 -9.65 -4.82 6.10
N ARG A 127 -8.64 -4.35 5.38
CA ARG A 127 -8.27 -4.87 4.05
C ARG A 127 -7.85 -6.34 4.13
N SER A 128 -7.06 -6.71 5.13
CA SER A 128 -6.64 -8.09 5.36
C SER A 128 -7.85 -9.00 5.60
N TYR A 129 -8.77 -8.61 6.49
CA TYR A 129 -10.02 -9.34 6.74
C TYR A 129 -10.85 -9.54 5.47
N LEU A 130 -11.03 -8.48 4.68
CA LEU A 130 -11.77 -8.55 3.41
C LEU A 130 -11.10 -9.47 2.39
N THR A 131 -9.77 -9.44 2.31
CA THR A 131 -9.00 -10.30 1.41
C THR A 131 -9.14 -11.76 1.81
N ILE A 132 -8.93 -12.10 3.07
CA ILE A 132 -9.10 -13.46 3.61
C ILE A 132 -10.53 -13.98 3.33
N THR A 133 -11.54 -13.15 3.55
CA THR A 133 -12.94 -13.50 3.29
C THR A 133 -13.19 -13.80 1.81
N LYS A 134 -12.66 -12.99 0.90
CA LYS A 134 -12.76 -13.21 -0.55
C LYS A 134 -12.03 -14.48 -0.98
N ASP A 135 -10.85 -14.74 -0.43
CA ASP A 135 -10.07 -15.94 -0.74
C ASP A 135 -10.78 -17.21 -0.23
N GLY A 136 -11.36 -17.17 0.97
CA GLY A 136 -12.23 -18.25 1.47
C GLY A 136 -13.37 -18.54 0.49
N THR A 137 -14.06 -17.51 0.01
CA THR A 137 -15.14 -17.68 -0.99
C THR A 137 -14.63 -18.28 -2.30
N ARG A 138 -13.44 -17.88 -2.77
CA ARG A 138 -12.81 -18.46 -3.97
C ARG A 138 -12.52 -19.95 -3.78
N VAL A 139 -11.99 -20.35 -2.63
CA VAL A 139 -11.71 -21.76 -2.32
C VAL A 139 -13.03 -22.56 -2.24
N MET A 140 -14.05 -22.03 -1.58
CA MET A 140 -15.39 -22.64 -1.54
C MET A 140 -15.96 -22.88 -2.94
N ASN A 141 -15.82 -21.90 -3.84
CA ASN A 141 -16.28 -22.03 -5.23
C ASN A 141 -15.48 -23.07 -6.00
N ARG A 142 -14.15 -23.11 -5.81
CA ARG A 142 -13.28 -24.13 -6.42
C ARG A 142 -13.66 -25.53 -5.96
N LEU A 143 -13.96 -25.71 -4.67
CA LEU A 143 -14.39 -26.98 -4.11
C LEU A 143 -15.71 -27.45 -4.72
N LYS A 144 -16.73 -26.59 -4.80
CA LYS A 144 -17.98 -26.91 -5.49
C LYS A 144 -17.79 -27.18 -6.99
N GLY A 145 -16.92 -26.39 -7.64
CA GLY A 145 -16.57 -26.61 -9.04
C GLY A 145 -15.95 -27.98 -9.27
N LEU A 146 -15.07 -28.43 -8.36
CA LEU A 146 -14.45 -29.74 -8.41
C LEU A 146 -15.50 -30.85 -8.34
N TYR A 147 -16.41 -30.86 -7.36
CA TYR A 147 -17.47 -31.89 -7.27
C TYR A 147 -18.39 -31.87 -8.48
N ARG A 148 -18.80 -30.71 -8.96
CA ARG A 148 -19.68 -30.56 -10.14
C ARG A 148 -19.01 -31.08 -11.42
N SER A 149 -17.69 -30.88 -11.57
CA SER A 149 -16.96 -31.40 -12.74
C SER A 149 -16.90 -32.93 -12.78
N TRP A 150 -17.20 -33.60 -11.69
CA TRP A 150 -17.33 -35.07 -11.57
C TRP A 150 -18.81 -35.52 -11.45
N ALA A 151 -19.73 -34.66 -11.89
CA ALA A 151 -21.18 -34.91 -11.86
C ALA A 151 -21.73 -35.18 -10.45
N ILE A 152 -21.03 -34.72 -9.38
CA ILE A 152 -21.49 -34.84 -7.99
C ILE A 152 -22.27 -33.58 -7.64
N PRO A 153 -23.60 -33.65 -7.43
CA PRO A 153 -24.39 -32.50 -7.09
C PRO A 153 -24.06 -32.01 -5.68
N CYS A 154 -23.62 -30.75 -5.57
CA CYS A 154 -23.26 -30.13 -4.29
C CYS A 154 -24.01 -28.82 -4.11
N GLY A 155 -25.13 -28.86 -3.40
CA GLY A 155 -25.92 -27.72 -2.95
C GLY A 155 -25.64 -27.35 -1.50
N GLY A 156 -25.95 -26.09 -1.15
CA GLY A 156 -25.88 -25.64 0.24
C GLY A 156 -24.48 -25.56 0.84
N ALA A 157 -24.39 -25.57 2.18
CA ALA A 157 -23.17 -25.40 2.94
C ALA A 157 -22.56 -26.72 3.47
N LYS A 158 -23.27 -27.84 3.37
CA LYS A 158 -22.81 -29.11 3.93
C LYS A 158 -21.47 -29.60 3.33
N VAL A 159 -21.21 -29.25 2.06
CA VAL A 159 -19.94 -29.57 1.38
C VAL A 159 -18.72 -28.94 2.09
N TYR A 160 -18.88 -27.86 2.83
CA TYR A 160 -17.78 -27.19 3.55
C TYR A 160 -17.61 -27.67 4.99
N SER A 161 -18.58 -28.43 5.51
CA SER A 161 -18.59 -28.85 6.90
C SER A 161 -17.55 -29.92 7.17
N VAL A 162 -16.71 -29.71 8.19
CA VAL A 162 -15.72 -30.70 8.66
C VAL A 162 -16.39 -32.05 8.97
N ARG A 163 -17.57 -32.01 9.61
CA ARG A 163 -18.33 -33.23 9.99
C ARG A 163 -18.70 -34.12 8.78
N HIS A 164 -18.94 -33.52 7.62
CA HIS A 164 -19.41 -34.25 6.43
C HIS A 164 -18.31 -34.49 5.40
N ARG A 165 -17.10 -34.04 5.66
CA ARG A 165 -15.98 -33.99 4.71
C ARG A 165 -15.62 -35.37 4.16
N ASN A 166 -15.50 -36.37 5.02
CA ASN A 166 -15.17 -37.72 4.60
C ASN A 166 -16.20 -38.29 3.63
N ALA A 167 -17.51 -38.14 3.93
CA ALA A 167 -18.57 -38.58 3.04
C ALA A 167 -18.56 -37.87 1.67
N TRP A 168 -18.08 -36.62 1.60
CA TRP A 168 -17.87 -35.93 0.33
C TRP A 168 -16.64 -36.47 -0.40
N LEU A 169 -15.52 -36.69 0.29
CA LEU A 169 -14.28 -37.23 -0.31
C LEU A 169 -14.46 -38.64 -0.87
N GLU A 170 -15.29 -39.49 -0.22
CA GLU A 170 -15.59 -40.85 -0.65
C GLU A 170 -16.33 -40.89 -2.01
N GLN A 171 -17.08 -39.86 -2.38
CA GLN A 171 -17.74 -39.76 -3.67
C GLN A 171 -16.75 -39.55 -4.84
N LEU A 172 -15.52 -39.17 -4.56
CA LEU A 172 -14.47 -38.98 -5.57
C LEU A 172 -13.69 -40.27 -5.75
N SER A 173 -13.95 -41.01 -6.82
CA SER A 173 -13.31 -42.29 -7.11
C SER A 173 -11.82 -42.18 -7.47
N GLN A 174 -11.44 -41.08 -8.14
CA GLN A 174 -10.07 -40.85 -8.60
C GLN A 174 -9.19 -40.31 -7.47
N ALA A 175 -8.10 -41.01 -7.14
CA ALA A 175 -7.21 -40.64 -6.03
C ALA A 175 -6.63 -39.25 -6.15
N GLY A 176 -6.19 -38.82 -7.36
CA GLY A 176 -5.65 -37.49 -7.59
C GLY A 176 -6.69 -36.38 -7.42
N VAL A 177 -7.94 -36.63 -7.80
CA VAL A 177 -9.04 -35.67 -7.62
C VAL A 177 -9.41 -35.54 -6.15
N ARG A 178 -9.46 -36.68 -5.42
CA ARG A 178 -9.67 -36.71 -3.98
C ARG A 178 -8.56 -35.93 -3.25
N ARG A 179 -7.32 -36.14 -3.64
CA ARG A 179 -6.19 -35.39 -3.07
C ARG A 179 -6.29 -33.89 -3.30
N ARG A 180 -6.73 -33.48 -4.49
CA ARG A 180 -7.00 -32.06 -4.77
C ARG A 180 -8.10 -31.48 -3.88
N ALA A 181 -9.17 -32.23 -3.64
CA ALA A 181 -10.25 -31.84 -2.72
C ALA A 181 -9.72 -31.68 -1.29
N GLU A 182 -8.88 -32.60 -0.81
CA GLU A 182 -8.24 -32.53 0.50
C GLU A 182 -7.43 -31.22 0.64
N TRP A 183 -6.62 -30.86 -0.35
CA TRP A 183 -5.87 -29.60 -0.33
C TRP A 183 -6.78 -28.36 -0.30
N LEU A 184 -7.90 -28.38 -1.04
CA LEU A 184 -8.87 -27.28 -0.99
C LEU A 184 -9.53 -27.18 0.38
N TYR A 185 -9.84 -28.29 1.02
CA TYR A 185 -10.34 -28.29 2.40
C TYR A 185 -9.32 -27.73 3.39
N GLN A 186 -8.06 -28.10 3.29
CA GLN A 186 -6.99 -27.57 4.13
C GLN A 186 -6.85 -26.04 3.95
N GLN A 187 -6.86 -25.57 2.70
CA GLN A 187 -6.86 -24.12 2.44
C GLN A 187 -8.06 -23.41 3.05
N LEU A 188 -9.25 -24.03 2.95
CA LEU A 188 -10.47 -23.45 3.51
C LEU A 188 -10.38 -23.33 5.03
N ASP A 189 -9.89 -24.36 5.71
CA ASP A 189 -9.73 -24.39 7.16
C ASP A 189 -8.81 -23.26 7.62
N ILE A 190 -7.62 -23.14 7.01
CA ILE A 190 -6.66 -22.08 7.31
C ILE A 190 -7.30 -20.69 7.12
N LEU A 191 -8.01 -20.48 6.01
CA LEU A 191 -8.65 -19.17 5.73
C LEU A 191 -9.81 -18.86 6.69
N LEU A 192 -10.54 -19.87 7.15
CA LEU A 192 -11.60 -19.69 8.16
C LEU A 192 -11.00 -19.35 9.53
N ASP A 193 -9.87 -19.94 9.89
CA ASP A 193 -9.16 -19.64 11.13
C ASP A 193 -8.60 -18.22 11.11
N LEU A 194 -7.88 -17.84 10.04
CA LEU A 194 -7.37 -16.48 9.85
C LEU A 194 -8.50 -15.44 9.86
N ARG A 195 -9.65 -15.75 9.27
CA ARG A 195 -10.81 -14.84 9.29
C ARG A 195 -11.34 -14.63 10.71
N ARG A 196 -11.37 -15.68 11.53
CA ARG A 196 -11.80 -15.57 12.95
C ARG A 196 -10.84 -14.73 13.75
N GLU A 197 -9.54 -14.95 13.57
CA GLU A 197 -8.48 -14.18 14.20
C GLU A 197 -8.56 -12.70 13.81
N ALA A 198 -8.58 -12.40 12.50
CA ALA A 198 -8.66 -11.03 12.00
C ALA A 198 -9.96 -10.31 12.41
N GLY A 199 -11.08 -11.03 12.56
CA GLY A 199 -12.34 -10.45 13.03
C GLY A 199 -12.39 -10.19 14.54
N GLY A 200 -11.58 -10.87 15.34
CA GLY A 200 -11.41 -10.61 16.77
C GLY A 200 -10.40 -9.51 17.10
N SER A 201 -9.63 -9.05 16.11
CA SER A 201 -8.60 -8.01 16.24
C SER A 201 -9.09 -6.61 15.83
N CYS A 202 -10.35 -6.47 15.39
CA CYS A 202 -11.06 -5.22 15.09
C CYS A 202 -12.10 -4.89 16.19
#